data_ed8c2bb7fe4af80daa9d89b86ba9487f
#
_entry.id   ed8c2bb7fe4af80daa9d89b86ba9487f
#
_cell.length_a   1.000
_cell.length_b   1.000
_cell.length_c   1.000
_cell.angle_alpha   90.00
_cell.angle_beta   90.00
_cell.angle_gamma   90.00
#
_symmetry.space_group_name_H-M   'P 1'
#
loop_
_entity.id
_entity.type
_entity.pdbx_description
1 polymer ?
#
loop_
_entity_poly.entity_id
_entity_poly.type
_entity_poly.pdbx_seq_one_letter_code
_entity_poly.pdbx_strand_id
1 'polypeptide(L)'
;MDDRRLLHLINYEKGTITLDGKEYELKDKLYPTIDPNDPYKLTPEEENLVHYLSASFYQCEKLNKHAELLIHKGSLYLIYNNMMMFHGCIPMTEDGDFREVNVYGKKCKGKELMDELDSYVRKAFLADSKEEREKGADILWYLWNAPDSPIFGKSRMATFERYLIAEEETWTEVKDPYYSLVKNDNVLDGENIPVSEKAVNAIFEEFDLDGEKAKIINGHVPVPQLEGENP
;
A
#
# COMPACT_ATOMS: atom_id res chain seq x y z
N MET A 1 9.89 3.43 -8.96
CA MET A 1 8.41 3.37 -9.00
C MET A 1 7.84 3.66 -10.39
N ASP A 2 8.67 3.93 -11.38
CA ASP A 2 8.25 4.24 -12.76
C ASP A 2 7.58 3.04 -13.45
N ASP A 3 8.00 1.82 -13.10
CA ASP A 3 7.39 0.55 -13.52
C ASP A 3 5.90 0.41 -13.13
N ARG A 4 5.40 1.29 -12.27
CA ARG A 4 4.01 1.30 -11.77
C ARG A 4 3.13 2.34 -12.41
N ARG A 5 3.68 3.15 -13.29
CA ARG A 5 2.90 4.06 -14.11
C ARG A 5 2.28 3.27 -15.26
N LEU A 6 0.99 3.47 -15.50
CA LEU A 6 0.24 2.64 -16.44
C LEU A 6 0.24 3.18 -17.88
N LEU A 7 0.49 4.46 -18.09
CA LEU A 7 0.35 5.09 -19.41
C LEU A 7 1.27 4.50 -20.48
N HIS A 8 2.46 4.04 -20.12
CA HIS A 8 3.39 3.38 -21.04
C HIS A 8 2.97 1.95 -21.44
N LEU A 9 1.98 1.37 -20.73
CA LEU A 9 1.43 0.05 -21.03
C LEU A 9 0.26 0.12 -22.03
N ILE A 10 -0.17 1.34 -22.38
CA ILE A 10 -1.30 1.57 -23.28
C ILE A 10 -0.83 1.48 -24.74
N ASN A 11 -1.57 0.70 -25.52
CA ASN A 11 -1.51 0.79 -26.97
C ASN A 11 -2.56 1.79 -27.45
N TYR A 12 -2.12 3.02 -27.72
CA TYR A 12 -3.00 4.14 -28.09
C TYR A 12 -3.68 3.95 -29.45
N GLU A 13 -3.10 3.17 -30.37
CA GLU A 13 -3.69 2.88 -31.67
C GLU A 13 -4.86 1.88 -31.55
N LYS A 14 -4.67 0.84 -30.75
CA LYS A 14 -5.69 -0.19 -30.51
C LYS A 14 -6.72 0.22 -29.46
N GLY A 15 -6.37 1.11 -28.56
CA GLY A 15 -7.16 1.46 -27.39
C GLY A 15 -7.22 0.33 -26.37
N THR A 16 -6.06 -0.30 -26.11
CA THR A 16 -5.90 -1.41 -25.16
C THR A 16 -4.77 -1.14 -24.17
N ILE A 17 -4.77 -1.82 -23.05
CA ILE A 17 -3.68 -1.81 -22.06
C ILE A 17 -3.28 -3.23 -21.72
N THR A 18 -1.98 -3.47 -21.58
CA THR A 18 -1.45 -4.79 -21.18
C THR A 18 -1.07 -4.77 -19.71
N LEU A 19 -1.75 -5.58 -18.89
CA LEU A 19 -1.48 -5.75 -17.46
C LEU A 19 -1.19 -7.23 -17.19
N ASP A 20 -0.09 -7.53 -16.53
CA ASP A 20 0.34 -8.90 -16.20
C ASP A 20 0.33 -9.86 -17.41
N GLY A 21 0.66 -9.35 -18.60
CA GLY A 21 0.70 -10.13 -19.84
C GLY A 21 -0.66 -10.37 -20.52
N LYS A 22 -1.75 -9.87 -19.95
CA LYS A 22 -3.10 -9.92 -20.54
C LYS A 22 -3.47 -8.55 -21.11
N GLU A 23 -4.06 -8.53 -22.30
CA GLU A 23 -4.54 -7.32 -22.96
C GLU A 23 -6.01 -7.07 -22.60
N TYR A 24 -6.32 -5.83 -22.20
CA TYR A 24 -7.65 -5.36 -21.83
C TYR A 24 -8.08 -4.18 -22.67
N GLU A 25 -9.36 -4.10 -22.98
CA GLU A 25 -9.91 -2.95 -23.70
C GLU A 25 -10.09 -1.74 -22.77
N LEU A 26 -9.70 -0.55 -23.24
CA LEU A 26 -9.89 0.69 -22.49
C LEU A 26 -11.34 1.16 -22.57
N LYS A 27 -11.84 1.70 -21.46
CA LYS A 27 -13.16 2.36 -21.38
C LYS A 27 -13.24 3.58 -22.27
N ASP A 28 -12.18 4.37 -22.25
CA ASP A 28 -12.02 5.57 -23.07
C ASP A 28 -10.75 5.43 -23.90
N LYS A 29 -10.84 5.80 -25.16
CA LYS A 29 -9.73 5.72 -26.11
C LYS A 29 -9.26 7.11 -26.54
N LEU A 30 -9.86 8.16 -25.98
CA LEU A 30 -9.56 9.56 -26.28
C LEU A 30 -8.53 10.13 -25.29
N TYR A 31 -7.33 10.29 -25.79
CA TYR A 31 -6.21 10.89 -25.03
C TYR A 31 -5.64 12.08 -25.83
N PRO A 32 -6.37 13.21 -25.95
CA PRO A 32 -6.04 14.28 -26.90
C PRO A 32 -4.74 15.01 -26.61
N THR A 33 -4.22 14.92 -25.39
CA THR A 33 -3.00 15.62 -24.95
C THR A 33 -1.79 14.70 -24.80
N ILE A 34 -1.99 13.38 -24.90
CA ILE A 34 -0.92 12.42 -24.70
C ILE A 34 -0.11 12.21 -25.99
N ASP A 35 1.20 12.38 -25.89
CA ASP A 35 2.14 11.88 -26.90
C ASP A 35 2.48 10.41 -26.59
N PRO A 36 2.14 9.47 -27.47
CA PRO A 36 2.46 8.06 -27.25
C PRO A 36 3.95 7.74 -27.07
N ASN A 37 4.84 8.60 -27.57
CA ASN A 37 6.29 8.44 -27.41
C ASN A 37 6.82 8.97 -26.07
N ASP A 38 6.05 9.87 -25.44
CA ASP A 38 6.35 10.42 -24.12
C ASP A 38 5.05 10.65 -23.33
N PRO A 39 4.37 9.57 -22.90
CA PRO A 39 3.02 9.65 -22.38
C PRO A 39 2.90 10.34 -21.02
N TYR A 40 4.00 10.68 -20.40
CA TYR A 40 4.03 11.40 -19.12
C TYR A 40 4.37 12.88 -19.27
N LYS A 41 4.64 13.34 -20.48
CA LYS A 41 4.86 14.75 -20.75
C LYS A 41 3.54 15.51 -20.68
N LEU A 42 3.50 16.48 -19.80
CA LEU A 42 2.34 17.36 -19.65
C LEU A 42 2.37 18.48 -20.68
N THR A 43 1.19 18.95 -21.08
CA THR A 43 1.07 20.22 -21.79
C THR A 43 1.34 21.37 -20.83
N PRO A 44 1.63 22.60 -21.31
CA PRO A 44 1.80 23.77 -20.45
C PRO A 44 0.57 24.06 -19.57
N GLU A 45 -0.63 23.80 -20.09
CA GLU A 45 -1.88 23.96 -19.34
C GLU A 45 -2.00 22.94 -18.21
N GLU A 46 -1.65 21.69 -18.48
CA GLU A 46 -1.62 20.62 -17.47
C GLU A 46 -0.56 20.87 -16.41
N GLU A 47 0.64 21.31 -16.81
CA GLU A 47 1.71 21.71 -15.86
C GLU A 47 1.25 22.83 -14.95
N ASN A 48 0.61 23.88 -15.50
CA ASN A 48 0.08 24.98 -14.73
C ASN A 48 -1.02 24.51 -13.76
N LEU A 49 -1.90 23.61 -14.19
CA LEU A 49 -2.95 23.06 -13.34
C LEU A 49 -2.36 22.24 -12.19
N VAL A 50 -1.40 21.35 -12.46
CA VAL A 50 -0.71 20.55 -11.43
C VAL A 50 0.02 21.47 -10.46
N HIS A 51 0.70 22.51 -10.96
CA HIS A 51 1.38 23.49 -10.11
C HIS A 51 0.39 24.23 -9.19
N TYR A 52 -0.72 24.71 -9.75
CA TYR A 52 -1.78 25.38 -8.98
C TYR A 52 -2.38 24.46 -7.90
N LEU A 53 -2.71 23.24 -8.24
CA LEU A 53 -3.24 22.26 -7.29
C LEU A 53 -2.22 21.97 -6.17
N SER A 54 -0.96 21.71 -6.53
CA SER A 54 0.10 21.47 -5.56
C SER A 54 0.27 22.65 -4.61
N ALA A 55 0.32 23.88 -5.15
CA ALA A 55 0.40 25.11 -4.34
C ALA A 55 -0.79 25.25 -3.39
N SER A 56 -1.99 24.92 -3.85
CA SER A 56 -3.21 24.98 -3.03
C SER A 56 -3.15 24.02 -1.83
N PHE A 57 -2.59 22.82 -2.02
CA PHE A 57 -2.38 21.88 -0.91
C PHE A 57 -1.31 22.37 0.07
N TYR A 58 -0.17 22.82 -0.43
CA TYR A 58 0.92 23.33 0.42
C TYR A 58 0.55 24.58 1.21
N GLN A 59 -0.32 25.44 0.66
CA GLN A 59 -0.78 26.67 1.32
C GLN A 59 -1.97 26.46 2.25
N CYS A 60 -2.57 25.28 2.26
CA CYS A 60 -3.72 24.98 3.09
C CYS A 60 -3.31 24.80 4.56
N GLU A 61 -3.46 25.84 5.38
CA GLU A 61 -3.09 25.82 6.80
C GLU A 61 -3.75 24.68 7.58
N LYS A 62 -5.03 24.41 7.31
CA LYS A 62 -5.76 23.32 7.98
C LYS A 62 -5.17 21.95 7.63
N LEU A 63 -4.83 21.73 6.36
CA LEU A 63 -4.22 20.46 5.93
C LEU A 63 -2.83 20.29 6.55
N ASN A 64 -2.03 21.35 6.59
CA ASN A 64 -0.71 21.34 7.19
C ASN A 64 -0.78 20.96 8.68
N LYS A 65 -1.72 21.55 9.44
CA LYS A 65 -1.95 21.20 10.85
C LYS A 65 -2.37 19.74 11.03
N HIS A 66 -3.19 19.19 10.11
CA HIS A 66 -3.57 17.78 10.15
C HIS A 66 -2.38 16.87 9.84
N ALA A 67 -1.58 17.20 8.82
CA ALA A 67 -0.38 16.45 8.48
C ALA A 67 0.63 16.48 9.64
N GLU A 68 0.85 17.64 10.24
CA GLU A 68 1.71 17.80 11.42
C GLU A 68 1.25 16.93 12.59
N LEU A 69 -0.06 16.91 12.88
CA LEU A 69 -0.62 16.04 13.92
C LEU A 69 -0.34 14.56 13.62
N LEU A 70 -0.58 14.11 12.37
CA LEU A 70 -0.34 12.74 11.96
C LEU A 70 1.14 12.36 12.08
N ILE A 71 2.05 13.25 11.71
CA ILE A 71 3.50 13.00 11.82
C ILE A 71 3.96 12.93 13.29
N HIS A 72 3.42 13.77 14.16
CA HIS A 72 3.82 13.79 15.56
C HIS A 72 3.15 12.72 16.42
N LYS A 73 1.94 12.31 16.09
CA LYS A 73 1.10 11.41 16.92
C LYS A 73 0.80 10.07 16.25
N GLY A 74 0.87 10.01 14.94
CA GLY A 74 0.63 8.78 14.18
C GLY A 74 1.83 7.84 14.21
N SER A 75 1.57 6.58 13.85
CA SER A 75 2.56 5.53 13.67
C SER A 75 1.99 4.49 12.70
N LEU A 76 2.85 3.69 12.09
CA LEU A 76 2.40 2.55 11.28
C LEU A 76 1.77 1.44 12.13
N TYR A 77 2.13 1.36 13.39
CA TYR A 77 1.50 0.48 14.37
C TYR A 77 1.52 1.11 15.76
N LEU A 78 0.68 0.62 16.64
CA LEU A 78 0.64 0.98 18.05
C LEU A 78 0.48 -0.27 18.90
N ILE A 79 1.30 -0.38 19.96
CA ILE A 79 1.12 -1.40 20.99
C ILE A 79 0.66 -0.71 22.27
N TYR A 80 -0.47 -1.13 22.78
CA TYR A 80 -1.03 -0.65 24.03
C TYR A 80 -1.77 -1.75 24.76
N ASN A 81 -1.43 -1.95 26.03
CA ASN A 81 -2.08 -2.92 26.91
C ASN A 81 -2.19 -4.33 26.27
N ASN A 82 -1.07 -4.84 25.76
CA ASN A 82 -0.95 -6.11 25.05
C ASN A 82 -1.86 -6.24 23.81
N MET A 83 -2.25 -5.12 23.25
CA MET A 83 -2.96 -5.05 21.97
C MET A 83 -2.07 -4.38 20.92
N MET A 84 -1.94 -5.01 19.76
CA MET A 84 -1.32 -4.42 18.60
C MET A 84 -2.37 -3.89 17.64
N MET A 85 -2.22 -2.65 17.24
CA MET A 85 -3.10 -1.98 16.28
C MET A 85 -2.29 -1.51 15.08
N PHE A 86 -2.75 -1.80 13.87
CA PHE A 86 -2.19 -1.29 12.61
C PHE A 86 -3.30 -1.16 11.56
N HIS A 87 -3.04 -0.44 10.46
CA HIS A 87 -4.09 -0.17 9.49
C HIS A 87 -4.32 -1.34 8.52
N GLY A 88 -3.33 -1.70 7.73
CA GLY A 88 -3.47 -2.67 6.63
C GLY A 88 -2.99 -4.07 7.02
N CYS A 89 -1.70 -4.30 6.91
CA CYS A 89 -1.11 -5.60 7.17
C CYS A 89 0.32 -5.50 7.70
N ILE A 90 0.85 -6.63 8.15
CA ILE A 90 2.29 -6.85 8.27
C ILE A 90 2.64 -7.77 7.10
N PRO A 91 3.51 -7.35 6.16
CA PRO A 91 3.83 -8.14 4.98
C PRO A 91 4.41 -9.51 5.34
N MET A 92 3.77 -10.56 4.84
CA MET A 92 4.14 -11.96 5.09
C MET A 92 4.12 -12.76 3.80
N THR A 93 4.74 -13.92 3.80
CA THR A 93 4.68 -14.90 2.72
C THR A 93 3.45 -15.80 2.88
N GLU A 94 3.14 -16.60 1.85
CA GLU A 94 2.04 -17.56 1.91
C GLU A 94 2.24 -18.64 3.00
N ASP A 95 3.50 -18.86 3.40
CA ASP A 95 3.86 -19.80 4.45
C ASP A 95 3.78 -19.21 5.88
N GLY A 96 3.39 -17.94 5.99
CA GLY A 96 3.27 -17.23 7.27
C GLY A 96 4.58 -16.71 7.85
N ASP A 97 5.62 -16.58 7.05
CA ASP A 97 6.88 -15.95 7.43
C ASP A 97 6.88 -14.47 7.05
N PHE A 98 7.64 -13.64 7.76
CA PHE A 98 7.75 -12.22 7.41
C PHE A 98 8.42 -12.03 6.04
N ARG A 99 7.77 -11.26 5.18
CA ARG A 99 8.31 -10.91 3.88
C ARG A 99 9.42 -9.87 4.01
N GLU A 100 10.53 -10.13 3.32
CA GLU A 100 11.64 -9.19 3.23
C GLU A 100 11.35 -8.14 2.15
N VAL A 101 11.43 -6.87 2.51
CA VAL A 101 11.26 -5.72 1.64
C VAL A 101 12.55 -4.92 1.61
N ASN A 102 12.98 -4.48 0.43
CA ASN A 102 14.15 -3.62 0.29
C ASN A 102 13.74 -2.15 0.40
N VAL A 103 14.24 -1.49 1.44
CA VAL A 103 14.03 -0.06 1.68
C VAL A 103 15.36 0.66 1.44
N TYR A 104 15.55 1.25 0.27
CA TYR A 104 16.78 1.95 -0.12
C TYR A 104 18.07 1.16 0.10
N GLY A 105 18.05 -0.14 -0.22
CA GLY A 105 19.20 -1.03 -0.11
C GLY A 105 19.29 -1.78 1.23
N LYS A 106 18.49 -1.40 2.22
CA LYS A 106 18.35 -2.13 3.48
C LYS A 106 17.21 -3.15 3.37
N LYS A 107 17.51 -4.41 3.65
CA LYS A 107 16.51 -5.47 3.69
C LYS A 107 15.87 -5.50 5.08
N CYS A 108 14.59 -5.27 5.14
CA CYS A 108 13.81 -5.18 6.37
C CYS A 108 12.60 -6.12 6.31
N LYS A 109 12.17 -6.63 7.45
CA LYS A 109 10.94 -7.44 7.59
C LYS A 109 10.33 -7.24 8.98
N GLY A 110 9.09 -7.65 9.17
CA GLY A 110 8.39 -7.60 10.45
C GLY A 110 8.42 -6.21 11.09
N LYS A 111 8.78 -6.15 12.35
CA LYS A 111 8.88 -4.90 13.13
C LYS A 111 9.92 -3.94 12.55
N GLU A 112 11.08 -4.44 12.13
CA GLU A 112 12.12 -3.60 11.54
C GLU A 112 11.64 -2.88 10.27
N LEU A 113 10.83 -3.54 9.44
CA LEU A 113 10.24 -2.92 8.26
C LEU A 113 9.30 -1.77 8.66
N MET A 114 8.43 -1.99 9.63
CA MET A 114 7.50 -0.98 10.10
C MET A 114 8.24 0.24 10.67
N ASP A 115 9.26 0.02 11.50
CA ASP A 115 10.06 1.07 12.13
C ASP A 115 10.87 1.86 11.09
N GLU A 116 11.46 1.19 10.10
CA GLU A 116 12.22 1.82 9.03
C GLU A 116 11.33 2.71 8.15
N LEU A 117 10.17 2.21 7.73
CA LEU A 117 9.22 2.97 6.94
C LEU A 117 8.67 4.18 7.73
N ASP A 118 8.32 4.03 9.00
CA ASP A 118 7.88 5.14 9.86
C ASP A 118 8.97 6.22 9.99
N SER A 119 10.23 5.82 10.09
CA SER A 119 11.37 6.74 10.10
C SER A 119 11.42 7.62 8.84
N TYR A 120 11.22 7.02 7.66
CA TYR A 120 11.19 7.78 6.40
C TYR A 120 9.95 8.67 6.28
N VAL A 121 8.79 8.23 6.75
CA VAL A 121 7.59 9.07 6.80
C VAL A 121 7.87 10.37 7.59
N ARG A 122 8.57 10.26 8.72
CA ARG A 122 8.95 11.44 9.52
C ARG A 122 9.95 12.33 8.79
N LYS A 123 10.90 11.76 8.07
CA LYS A 123 11.88 12.51 7.27
C LYS A 123 11.22 13.34 6.16
N ALA A 124 10.11 12.92 5.59
CA ALA A 124 9.37 13.69 4.59
C ALA A 124 9.00 15.11 5.08
N PHE A 125 8.76 15.25 6.38
CA PHE A 125 8.31 16.50 6.99
C PHE A 125 9.38 17.18 7.85
N LEU A 126 10.23 16.40 8.53
CA LEU A 126 11.11 16.90 9.59
C LEU A 126 12.59 16.97 9.18
N ALA A 127 12.99 16.35 8.07
CA ALA A 127 14.38 16.39 7.63
C ALA A 127 14.78 17.78 7.10
N ASP A 128 16.01 18.20 7.41
CA ASP A 128 16.57 19.45 6.90
C ASP A 128 16.99 19.33 5.41
N SER A 129 17.53 18.17 5.03
CA SER A 129 18.01 17.97 3.67
C SER A 129 16.87 17.68 2.69
N LYS A 130 16.97 18.26 1.49
CA LYS A 130 16.02 18.00 0.40
C LYS A 130 15.99 16.52 0.01
N GLU A 131 17.15 15.88 -0.05
CA GLU A 131 17.26 14.46 -0.41
C GLU A 131 16.51 13.55 0.56
N GLU A 132 16.60 13.79 1.86
CA GLU A 132 15.88 12.98 2.86
C GLU A 132 14.38 13.22 2.79
N ARG A 133 13.94 14.46 2.54
CA ARG A 133 12.51 14.75 2.34
C ARG A 133 11.97 14.06 1.10
N GLU A 134 12.71 14.04 0.00
CA GLU A 134 12.31 13.35 -1.22
C GLU A 134 12.20 11.83 -0.99
N LYS A 135 13.18 11.22 -0.33
CA LYS A 135 13.09 9.80 0.07
C LYS A 135 11.87 9.53 0.96
N GLY A 136 11.60 10.41 1.89
CA GLY A 136 10.42 10.31 2.74
C GLY A 136 9.10 10.42 1.95
N ALA A 137 9.02 11.33 0.98
CA ALA A 137 7.87 11.47 0.10
C ALA A 137 7.66 10.23 -0.79
N ASP A 138 8.74 9.64 -1.28
CA ASP A 138 8.69 8.38 -2.03
C ASP A 138 8.16 7.22 -1.18
N ILE A 139 8.56 7.15 0.11
CA ILE A 139 8.02 6.15 1.03
C ILE A 139 6.55 6.41 1.33
N LEU A 140 6.09 7.65 1.48
CA LEU A 140 4.66 7.96 1.60
C LEU A 140 3.86 7.48 0.39
N TRP A 141 4.40 7.69 -0.81
CA TRP A 141 3.81 7.18 -2.05
C TRP A 141 3.79 5.65 -2.09
N TYR A 142 4.90 5.00 -1.69
CA TYR A 142 4.99 3.56 -1.54
C TYR A 142 3.91 3.03 -0.57
N LEU A 143 3.79 3.62 0.61
CA LEU A 143 2.83 3.20 1.62
C LEU A 143 1.40 3.28 1.13
N TRP A 144 1.08 4.29 0.32
CA TRP A 144 -0.28 4.51 -0.14
C TRP A 144 -0.73 3.50 -1.22
N ASN A 145 0.15 3.07 -2.11
CA ASN A 145 -0.28 2.34 -3.30
C ASN A 145 0.61 1.19 -3.76
N ALA A 146 1.71 0.92 -3.06
CA ALA A 146 2.69 -0.04 -3.53
C ALA A 146 2.41 -1.48 -3.05
N PRO A 147 2.88 -2.51 -3.78
CA PRO A 147 2.90 -3.88 -3.28
C PRO A 147 3.71 -3.98 -1.99
N ASP A 148 3.32 -4.93 -1.15
CA ASP A 148 3.98 -5.22 0.13
C ASP A 148 4.00 -4.03 1.10
N SER A 149 3.13 -3.03 0.86
CA SER A 149 2.98 -1.89 1.77
C SER A 149 2.14 -2.26 2.99
N PRO A 150 2.59 -1.96 4.21
CA PRO A 150 1.82 -2.19 5.41
C PRO A 150 0.47 -1.45 5.47
N ILE A 151 0.34 -0.33 4.76
CA ILE A 151 -0.91 0.44 4.72
C ILE A 151 -1.82 -0.05 3.60
N PHE A 152 -1.28 -0.20 2.40
CA PHE A 152 -2.05 -0.60 1.24
C PHE A 152 -2.36 -2.09 1.23
N GLY A 153 -1.42 -2.92 1.70
CA GLY A 153 -1.56 -4.34 1.95
C GLY A 153 -2.02 -5.15 0.75
N LYS A 154 -1.43 -4.95 -0.41
CA LYS A 154 -1.73 -5.71 -1.62
C LYS A 154 -0.44 -6.14 -2.31
N SER A 155 -0.51 -7.27 -3.04
CA SER A 155 0.62 -7.83 -3.76
C SER A 155 1.00 -7.04 -5.01
N ARG A 156 0.09 -6.21 -5.51
CA ARG A 156 0.33 -5.33 -6.64
C ARG A 156 -0.38 -4.00 -6.49
N MET A 157 0.09 -3.00 -7.22
CA MET A 157 -0.57 -1.73 -7.34
C MET A 157 -1.85 -1.89 -8.18
N ALA A 158 -3.01 -1.69 -7.56
CA ALA A 158 -4.31 -1.80 -8.21
C ALA A 158 -5.07 -0.46 -8.12
N THR A 159 -4.43 0.64 -8.49
CA THR A 159 -4.98 1.95 -8.18
C THR A 159 -5.74 2.58 -9.32
N PHE A 160 -5.26 2.42 -10.55
CA PHE A 160 -5.78 3.19 -11.67
C PHE A 160 -6.46 2.35 -12.75
N GLU A 161 -6.21 1.04 -12.80
CA GLU A 161 -6.79 0.16 -13.82
C GLU A 161 -8.31 0.21 -13.84
N ARG A 162 -8.97 0.31 -12.69
CA ARG A 162 -10.43 0.42 -12.60
C ARG A 162 -11.01 1.67 -13.29
N TYR A 163 -10.19 2.68 -13.46
CA TYR A 163 -10.59 3.89 -14.21
C TYR A 163 -10.34 3.74 -15.69
N LEU A 164 -9.41 2.89 -16.07
CA LEU A 164 -8.98 2.70 -17.45
C LEU A 164 -9.72 1.56 -18.15
N ILE A 165 -9.95 0.44 -17.46
CA ILE A 165 -10.56 -0.77 -18.03
C ILE A 165 -11.95 -1.05 -17.48
N ALA A 166 -12.79 -1.73 -18.27
CA ALA A 166 -14.17 -2.01 -17.92
C ALA A 166 -14.36 -3.31 -17.11
N GLU A 167 -13.41 -4.24 -17.18
CA GLU A 167 -13.49 -5.53 -16.51
C GLU A 167 -13.33 -5.42 -15.00
N GLU A 168 -14.42 -5.56 -14.25
CA GLU A 168 -14.43 -5.46 -12.79
C GLU A 168 -13.62 -6.56 -12.11
N GLU A 169 -13.47 -7.72 -12.74
CA GLU A 169 -12.70 -8.85 -12.20
C GLU A 169 -11.24 -8.49 -11.93
N THR A 170 -10.64 -7.61 -12.74
CA THR A 170 -9.27 -7.13 -12.50
C THR A 170 -9.14 -6.26 -11.26
N TRP A 171 -10.23 -5.66 -10.79
CA TRP A 171 -10.21 -4.79 -9.61
C TRP A 171 -10.40 -5.57 -8.31
N THR A 172 -11.12 -6.68 -8.37
CA THR A 172 -11.52 -7.48 -7.21
C THR A 172 -10.59 -8.65 -6.93
N GLU A 173 -9.86 -9.11 -7.93
CA GLU A 173 -8.99 -10.28 -7.81
C GLU A 173 -7.66 -10.01 -7.07
N VAL A 174 -7.38 -8.79 -6.71
CA VAL A 174 -6.27 -8.51 -5.79
C VAL A 174 -6.68 -8.89 -4.38
N LYS A 175 -7.04 -10.15 -4.21
CA LYS A 175 -7.08 -10.79 -2.90
C LYS A 175 -5.63 -11.02 -2.51
N ASP A 176 -5.16 -10.14 -1.66
CA ASP A 176 -3.82 -10.29 -1.17
C ASP A 176 -3.76 -11.42 -0.16
N PRO A 177 -2.86 -12.38 -0.29
CA PRO A 177 -2.64 -13.38 0.72
C PRO A 177 -2.35 -12.77 2.11
N TYR A 178 -1.83 -11.56 2.18
CA TYR A 178 -1.57 -10.88 3.46
C TYR A 178 -2.82 -10.55 4.26
N TYR A 179 -3.95 -10.30 3.61
CA TYR A 179 -5.23 -10.14 4.29
C TYR A 179 -5.87 -11.45 4.64
N SER A 180 -5.57 -12.48 3.87
CA SER A 180 -6.15 -13.79 4.06
C SER A 180 -5.41 -14.62 5.11
N LEU A 181 -4.33 -14.13 5.71
CA LEU A 181 -3.66 -14.83 6.82
C LEU A 181 -4.61 -15.15 7.97
N VAL A 182 -5.60 -14.28 8.21
CA VAL A 182 -6.65 -14.52 9.19
C VAL A 182 -7.75 -15.48 8.68
N LYS A 183 -7.80 -15.75 7.37
CA LYS A 183 -8.83 -16.57 6.71
C LYS A 183 -8.27 -17.79 5.98
N ASN A 184 -6.97 -17.97 5.96
CA ASN A 184 -6.33 -19.04 5.19
C ASN A 184 -6.16 -20.26 6.10
N ASP A 185 -7.04 -21.23 5.97
CA ASP A 185 -7.01 -22.51 6.67
C ASP A 185 -6.00 -23.49 6.04
N ASN A 186 -4.99 -22.98 5.33
CA ASN A 186 -3.93 -23.82 4.79
C ASN A 186 -3.12 -24.43 5.93
N VAL A 187 -2.95 -25.72 5.86
CA VAL A 187 -2.15 -26.51 6.80
C VAL A 187 -0.71 -26.52 6.31
N LEU A 188 0.23 -26.12 7.14
CA LEU A 188 1.64 -26.29 6.87
C LEU A 188 2.02 -27.78 6.93
N ASP A 189 2.98 -28.19 6.09
CA ASP A 189 3.46 -29.55 5.93
C ASP A 189 3.58 -30.32 7.27
N GLY A 190 2.63 -31.21 7.50
CA GLY A 190 2.69 -32.22 8.56
C GLY A 190 2.38 -31.76 9.99
N GLU A 191 2.24 -30.47 10.24
CA GLU A 191 1.99 -29.93 11.58
C GLU A 191 0.57 -29.37 11.69
N ASN A 192 -0.46 -29.78 11.46
CA ASN A 192 -1.86 -29.36 11.63
C ASN A 192 -2.09 -27.94 12.25
N ILE A 193 -1.13 -27.02 12.07
CA ILE A 193 -1.22 -25.65 12.54
C ILE A 193 -1.63 -24.79 11.35
N PRO A 194 -2.76 -24.08 11.42
CA PRO A 194 -3.15 -23.15 10.38
C PRO A 194 -2.05 -22.10 10.14
N VAL A 195 -1.79 -21.75 8.89
CA VAL A 195 -0.82 -20.69 8.53
C VAL A 195 -1.14 -19.39 9.24
N SER A 196 -2.44 -19.10 9.44
CA SER A 196 -2.91 -17.94 10.19
C SER A 196 -2.43 -17.96 11.65
N GLU A 197 -2.48 -19.10 12.32
CA GLU A 197 -2.00 -19.23 13.69
C GLU A 197 -0.48 -19.07 13.78
N LYS A 198 0.28 -19.67 12.87
CA LYS A 198 1.73 -19.47 12.77
C LYS A 198 2.05 -17.98 12.59
N ALA A 199 1.37 -17.30 11.66
CA ALA A 199 1.60 -15.89 11.36
C ALA A 199 1.29 -14.99 12.57
N VAL A 200 0.17 -15.24 13.25
CA VAL A 200 -0.22 -14.47 14.44
C VAL A 200 0.78 -14.67 15.56
N ASN A 201 1.21 -15.91 15.82
CA ASN A 201 2.21 -16.20 16.85
C ASN A 201 3.56 -15.56 16.53
N ALA A 202 4.00 -15.59 15.26
CA ALA A 202 5.20 -14.89 14.82
C ALA A 202 5.11 -13.38 15.04
N ILE A 203 3.95 -12.77 14.79
CA ILE A 203 3.71 -11.35 15.07
C ILE A 203 3.79 -11.07 16.58
N PHE A 204 3.17 -11.91 17.41
CA PHE A 204 3.23 -11.71 18.87
C PHE A 204 4.67 -11.78 19.38
N GLU A 205 5.46 -12.73 18.93
CA GLU A 205 6.86 -12.88 19.29
C GLU A 205 7.70 -11.68 18.80
N GLU A 206 7.57 -11.28 17.54
CA GLU A 206 8.33 -10.19 16.92
C GLU A 206 8.07 -8.83 17.60
N PHE A 207 6.86 -8.62 18.09
CA PHE A 207 6.44 -7.36 18.71
C PHE A 207 6.39 -7.42 20.25
N ASP A 208 6.99 -8.43 20.89
CA ASP A 208 7.07 -8.61 22.34
C ASP A 208 5.69 -8.61 23.04
N LEU A 209 4.71 -9.30 22.46
CA LEU A 209 3.37 -9.43 23.02
C LEU A 209 3.21 -10.76 23.76
N ASP A 210 2.50 -10.75 24.91
CA ASP A 210 2.09 -11.96 25.63
C ASP A 210 1.01 -12.69 24.85
N GLY A 211 1.41 -13.72 24.07
CA GLY A 211 0.55 -14.39 23.10
C GLY A 211 -0.72 -15.00 23.67
N GLU A 212 -0.77 -15.38 24.95
CA GLU A 212 -1.99 -15.92 25.57
C GLU A 212 -3.10 -14.87 25.73
N LYS A 213 -2.73 -13.60 25.84
CA LYS A 213 -3.65 -12.48 26.09
C LYS A 213 -3.60 -11.41 25.01
N ALA A 214 -2.67 -11.53 24.09
CA ALA A 214 -2.47 -10.55 23.05
C ALA A 214 -3.65 -10.49 22.09
N LYS A 215 -3.87 -9.32 21.53
CA LYS A 215 -4.89 -9.07 20.50
C LYS A 215 -4.30 -8.26 19.37
N ILE A 216 -4.70 -8.58 18.14
CA ILE A 216 -4.43 -7.78 16.96
C ILE A 216 -5.73 -7.11 16.54
N ILE A 217 -5.66 -5.82 16.28
CA ILE A 217 -6.75 -5.03 15.70
C ILE A 217 -6.21 -4.36 14.45
N ASN A 218 -6.75 -4.72 13.30
CA ASN A 218 -6.43 -4.07 12.03
C ASN A 218 -7.69 -3.57 11.33
N GLY A 219 -7.52 -2.59 10.46
CA GLY A 219 -8.57 -2.00 9.65
C GLY A 219 -8.49 -2.42 8.18
N HIS A 220 -8.71 -1.50 7.28
CA HIS A 220 -8.58 -1.57 5.83
C HIS A 220 -9.55 -2.51 5.11
N VAL A 221 -9.72 -3.74 5.56
CA VAL A 221 -10.65 -4.70 4.97
C VAL A 221 -11.94 -4.72 5.78
N PRO A 222 -13.10 -4.34 5.19
CA PRO A 222 -14.37 -4.42 5.88
C PRO A 222 -14.70 -5.87 6.23
N VAL A 223 -15.16 -6.10 7.45
CA VAL A 223 -15.69 -7.41 7.83
C VAL A 223 -16.98 -7.63 7.03
N PRO A 224 -17.10 -8.73 6.25
CA PRO A 224 -18.34 -9.03 5.56
C PRO A 224 -19.46 -9.27 6.58
N GLN A 225 -20.59 -8.60 6.38
CA GLN A 225 -21.78 -8.87 7.17
C GLN A 225 -22.36 -10.21 6.73
N LEU A 226 -22.34 -11.19 7.61
CA LEU A 226 -23.01 -12.46 7.38
C LEU A 226 -24.48 -12.34 7.80
N GLU A 227 -25.35 -13.01 7.05
CA GLU A 227 -26.80 -12.98 7.31
C GLU A 227 -27.10 -13.56 8.73
N GLY A 228 -27.62 -12.72 9.61
CA GLY A 228 -27.92 -13.07 11.00
C GLY A 228 -26.88 -12.71 12.06
N GLU A 229 -25.77 -12.10 11.66
CA GLU A 229 -24.75 -11.58 12.58
C GLU A 229 -24.76 -10.04 12.59
N ASN A 230 -24.60 -9.45 13.76
CA ASN A 230 -24.29 -8.03 13.87
C ASN A 230 -22.78 -7.85 13.67
N PRO A 231 -22.33 -6.87 12.88
CA PRO A 231 -20.92 -6.56 12.68
C PRO A 231 -20.23 -6.10 13.97
#